data_a9df51b11a45fd85d175d27f25e8365e
#
_entry.id   a9df51b11a45fd85d175d27f25e8365e
#
_cell.length_a   1.000
_cell.length_b   1.000
_cell.length_c   1.000
_cell.angle_alpha   90.00
_cell.angle_beta   90.00
_cell.angle_gamma   90.00
#
_symmetry.space_group_name_H-M   'P 1'
#
loop_
_entity.id
_entity.type
_entity.pdbx_description
1 polymer ?
#
loop_
_entity_poly.entity_id
_entity_poly.type
_entity_poly.pdbx_seq_one_letter_code
_entity_poly.pdbx_strand_id
1 'polypeptide(L)' 'MTKKQTKEQNKMTTYRATMIAEGVEEPKNEEEYIQAWQCLIDSGVVWKLQGWFGRCATALIAEGICTMKTTD' A
#
# COMPACT_ATOMS: atom_id res chain seq x y z
N MET A 1 17.46 20.73 -3.52
CA MET A 1 17.86 19.55 -3.90
C MET A 1 17.55 18.46 -2.99
N THR A 2 17.99 18.53 -1.83
CA THR A 2 17.73 17.49 -0.91
C THR A 2 16.26 17.23 -0.76
N LYS A 3 15.46 18.22 -0.79
CA LYS A 3 14.10 18.07 -0.70
C LYS A 3 13.52 17.16 -1.73
N LYS A 4 13.91 17.30 -2.91
CA LYS A 4 13.49 16.50 -3.95
C LYS A 4 13.82 15.07 -3.73
N GLN A 5 14.99 14.81 -3.34
CA GLN A 5 15.42 13.48 -3.10
C GLN A 5 14.64 12.83 -2.00
N THR A 6 14.38 13.59 -0.97
CA THR A 6 13.63 13.05 0.13
C THR A 6 12.25 12.64 -0.32
N LYS A 7 11.65 13.44 -1.15
CA LYS A 7 10.39 13.15 -1.66
C LYS A 7 10.38 11.87 -2.42
N GLU A 8 11.34 11.66 -3.24
CA GLU A 8 11.40 10.46 -4.01
C GLU A 8 11.63 9.25 -3.14
N GLN A 9 12.40 9.40 -2.10
CA GLN A 9 12.65 8.29 -1.23
C GLN A 9 11.41 7.88 -0.50
N ASN A 10 10.51 8.81 -0.28
CA ASN A 10 9.29 8.52 0.43
C ASN A 10 8.18 8.05 -0.48
N LYS A 11 8.44 8.03 -1.75
CA LYS A 11 7.41 7.62 -2.66
C LYS A 11 7.14 6.14 -2.49
N MET A 12 5.88 5.78 -2.40
CA MET A 12 5.49 4.40 -2.23
C MET A 12 5.47 3.72 -3.59
N THR A 13 6.18 2.63 -3.71
CA THR A 13 6.17 1.85 -4.93
C THR A 13 5.49 0.53 -4.65
N THR A 14 5.09 -0.17 -5.69
CA THR A 14 4.44 -1.45 -5.52
C THR A 14 5.35 -2.42 -4.79
N TYR A 15 6.63 -2.40 -5.12
CA TYR A 15 7.59 -3.27 -4.48
C TYR A 15 7.67 -2.98 -2.98
N ARG A 16 7.82 -1.71 -2.63
CA ARG A 16 7.94 -1.34 -1.25
C ARG A 16 6.64 -1.61 -0.50
N ALA A 17 5.51 -1.35 -1.15
CA ALA A 17 4.22 -1.59 -0.55
C ALA A 17 4.05 -3.08 -0.22
N THR A 18 4.51 -3.94 -1.11
CA THR A 18 4.43 -5.38 -0.88
C THR A 18 5.28 -5.77 0.32
N MET A 19 6.48 -5.21 0.41
CA MET A 19 7.36 -5.52 1.51
C MET A 19 6.75 -5.10 2.85
N ILE A 20 6.10 -3.96 2.87
CA ILE A 20 5.46 -3.49 4.08
C ILE A 20 4.27 -4.38 4.43
N ALA A 21 3.48 -4.74 3.44
CA ALA A 21 2.31 -5.57 3.68
C ALA A 21 2.70 -6.94 4.20
N GLU A 22 3.84 -7.46 3.75
CA GLU A 22 4.30 -8.75 4.20
C GLU A 22 5.01 -8.71 5.55
N GLY A 23 5.26 -7.53 6.05
CA GLY A 23 5.96 -7.40 7.31
C GLY A 23 7.45 -7.49 7.20
N VAL A 24 8.00 -7.49 5.99
CA VAL A 24 9.43 -7.53 5.79
C VAL A 24 10.05 -6.17 6.07
N GLU A 25 9.34 -5.12 5.70
CA GLU A 25 9.80 -3.78 5.95
C GLU A 25 8.81 -3.09 6.89
N GLU A 26 9.32 -2.48 7.94
CA GLU A 26 8.46 -1.81 8.88
C GLU A 26 8.06 -0.43 8.41
N PRO A 27 6.77 -0.10 8.46
CA PRO A 27 6.35 1.24 8.09
C PRO A 27 6.74 2.20 9.20
N LYS A 28 6.94 3.46 8.86
CA LYS A 28 7.32 4.45 9.84
C LYS A 28 6.20 4.77 10.79
N ASN A 29 4.98 4.71 10.32
CA ASN A 29 3.84 4.99 11.15
C ASN A 29 2.63 4.32 10.50
N GLU A 30 1.48 4.49 11.12
CA GLU A 30 0.28 3.86 10.64
C GLU A 30 -0.13 4.38 9.29
N GLU A 31 0.10 5.64 9.06
CA GLU A 31 -0.25 6.24 7.80
C GLU A 31 0.53 5.60 6.65
N GLU A 32 1.79 5.32 6.86
CA GLU A 32 2.58 4.70 5.83
C GLU A 32 2.11 3.27 5.56
N TYR A 33 1.69 2.59 6.60
CA TYR A 33 1.16 1.25 6.47
C TYR A 33 -0.10 1.28 5.59
N ILE A 34 -0.97 2.24 5.84
CA ILE A 34 -2.19 2.39 5.07
C ILE A 34 -1.87 2.76 3.63
N GLN A 35 -0.88 3.63 3.43
CA GLN A 35 -0.48 4.00 2.09
C GLN A 35 0.03 2.82 1.30
N ALA A 36 0.72 1.91 1.96
CA ALA A 36 1.24 0.73 1.29
C ALA A 36 0.08 -0.12 0.78
N TRP A 37 -0.92 -0.37 1.61
CA TRP A 37 -2.06 -1.16 1.19
C TRP A 37 -2.85 -0.43 0.11
N GLN A 38 -3.00 0.89 0.25
CA GLN A 38 -3.71 1.65 -0.75
C GLN A 38 -2.99 1.59 -2.09
N CYS A 39 -1.66 1.60 -2.07
CA CYS A 39 -0.87 1.48 -3.28
C CYS A 39 -1.12 0.14 -3.97
N LEU A 40 -1.18 -0.94 -3.19
CA LEU A 40 -1.43 -2.25 -3.74
C LEU A 40 -2.83 -2.36 -4.32
N ILE A 41 -3.79 -1.71 -3.69
CA ILE A 41 -5.15 -1.72 -4.17
C ILE A 41 -5.25 -0.90 -5.46
N ASP A 42 -4.67 0.29 -5.46
CA ASP A 42 -4.73 1.17 -6.61
C ASP A 42 -4.07 0.58 -7.84
N SER A 43 -2.99 -0.13 -7.64
CA SER A 43 -2.27 -0.74 -8.76
C SER A 43 -2.95 -2.02 -9.23
N GLY A 44 -3.82 -2.57 -8.41
CA GLY A 44 -4.48 -3.81 -8.73
C GLY A 44 -3.65 -5.05 -8.43
N VAL A 45 -2.43 -4.86 -8.01
CA VAL A 45 -1.53 -5.95 -7.71
C VAL A 45 -2.02 -6.79 -6.55
N VAL A 46 -2.70 -6.17 -5.61
CA VAL A 46 -3.14 -6.89 -4.42
C VAL A 46 -4.05 -8.07 -4.80
N TRP A 47 -4.75 -7.97 -5.89
CA TRP A 47 -5.67 -9.03 -6.29
C TRP A 47 -4.96 -10.16 -7.01
N LYS A 48 -3.70 -9.95 -7.37
CA LYS A 48 -2.92 -10.96 -8.04
C LYS A 48 -1.93 -11.66 -7.12
N LEU A 49 -1.82 -11.18 -5.90
CA LEU A 49 -0.94 -11.80 -4.93
C LEU A 49 -1.69 -12.92 -4.23
N GLN A 50 -1.05 -13.54 -3.26
CA GLN A 50 -1.67 -14.64 -2.56
C GLN A 50 -2.98 -14.21 -1.91
N GLY A 51 -3.85 -15.18 -1.71
CA GLY A 51 -5.20 -14.89 -1.25
C GLY A 51 -5.31 -14.04 -0.01
N TRP A 52 -4.37 -14.17 0.91
CA TRP A 52 -4.48 -13.41 2.15
C TRP A 52 -4.31 -11.90 1.93
N PHE A 53 -3.59 -11.52 0.86
CA PHE A 53 -3.45 -10.11 0.51
C PHE A 53 -4.82 -9.56 0.16
N GLY A 54 -5.56 -10.28 -0.67
CA GLY A 54 -6.88 -9.82 -1.08
C GLY A 54 -7.84 -9.76 0.09
N ARG A 55 -7.75 -10.73 1.00
CA ARG A 55 -8.62 -10.75 2.15
C ARG A 55 -8.34 -9.57 3.07
N CYS A 56 -7.06 -9.25 3.28
CA CYS A 56 -6.70 -8.11 4.11
C CYS A 56 -7.15 -6.81 3.46
N ALA A 57 -6.93 -6.69 2.16
CA ALA A 57 -7.33 -5.48 1.45
C ALA A 57 -8.84 -5.30 1.53
N THR A 58 -9.59 -6.37 1.38
CA THR A 58 -11.04 -6.31 1.44
C THR A 58 -11.48 -5.84 2.82
N ALA A 59 -10.83 -6.34 3.86
CA ALA A 59 -11.18 -5.92 5.21
C ALA A 59 -10.88 -4.44 5.43
N LEU A 60 -9.75 -3.97 4.93
CA LEU A 60 -9.40 -2.56 5.07
C LEU A 60 -10.38 -1.66 4.33
N ILE A 61 -10.84 -2.11 3.19
CA ILE A 61 -11.80 -1.35 2.43
C ILE A 61 -13.14 -1.36 3.15
N ALA A 62 -13.53 -2.50 3.68
CA ALA A 62 -14.79 -2.60 4.39
C ALA A 62 -14.83 -1.72 5.63
N GLU A 63 -13.68 -1.54 6.27
CA GLU A 63 -13.62 -0.71 7.45
C GLU A 63 -13.41 0.77 7.14
N GLY A 64 -13.31 1.11 5.87
CA GLY A 64 -13.12 2.50 5.49
C GLY A 64 -11.71 3.01 5.63
N ILE A 65 -10.76 2.12 5.92
CA ILE A 65 -9.37 2.52 6.06
C ILE A 65 -8.73 2.74 4.70
N CYS A 66 -9.08 1.86 3.75
CA CYS A 66 -8.62 2.02 2.37
C CYS A 66 -9.83 2.10 1.48
N THR A 67 -9.63 2.51 0.24
CA THR A 67 -10.73 2.63 -0.70
C THR A 67 -10.39 1.89 -1.97
N MET A 68 -11.41 1.41 -2.65
CA MET A 68 -11.21 0.79 -3.93
C MET A 68 -10.90 1.87 -4.93
N LYS A 69 -10.03 1.55 -5.88
CA LYS A 69 -9.73 2.49 -6.92
C LYS A 69 -10.96 2.67 -7.77
N THR A 70 -11.30 3.91 -8.03
CA THR A 70 -12.46 4.20 -8.83
C THR A 70 -12.01 4.30 -10.27
N THR A 71 -12.72 3.65 -11.13
CA THR A 71 -12.35 3.76 -12.52
C THR A 71 -13.34 4.63 -13.18
N ASP A 72 -12.95 5.53 -13.89
CA ASP A 72 -13.91 6.37 -14.55
C ASP A 72 -13.84 6.32 -16.00
#